data_c42dc1e304b355ddf72851c582722b60
#
_entry.id   c42dc1e304b355ddf72851c582722b60
#
_cell.length_a   1.000
_cell.length_b   1.000
_cell.length_c   1.000
_cell.angle_alpha   90.00
_cell.angle_beta   90.00
_cell.angle_gamma   90.00
#
_symmetry.space_group_name_H-M   'P 1'
#
loop_
_entity.id
_entity.type
_entity.pdbx_description
1 polymer ?
#
loop_
_entity_poly.entity_id
_entity_poly.type
_entity_poly.pdbx_seq_one_letter_code
_entity_poly.pdbx_strand_id
1 'polypeptide(L)'
;MINISKIFYPKNDCNLIRLGNENDGGYIVEENSVRSSEILISFGLSDDWSFESDFSKLGEKKIYTYDYSVNLRFWIVNFIKSLINIFLLREPLNNIKKLKEFYSYKSFFDKKNNFHYKKFISPKSMRKNMLD
;
A
#
# COMPACT_ATOMS: atom_id res chain seq x y z
N MET A 1 26.01 20.68 11.39
CA MET A 1 24.76 20.52 12.16
C MET A 1 23.69 21.36 11.51
N ILE A 2 22.59 20.76 11.01
CA ILE A 2 21.52 21.50 10.33
C ILE A 2 20.69 22.19 11.43
N ASN A 3 20.61 23.51 11.37
CA ASN A 3 19.81 24.29 12.34
C ASN A 3 18.35 24.32 11.84
N ILE A 4 17.50 23.46 12.40
CA ILE A 4 16.08 23.39 12.05
C ILE A 4 15.36 24.50 12.84
N SER A 5 14.54 25.31 12.16
CA SER A 5 13.73 26.34 12.81
C SER A 5 12.81 25.72 13.87
N LYS A 6 12.67 26.38 15.02
CA LYS A 6 11.81 25.91 16.13
C LYS A 6 10.34 25.67 15.73
N ILE A 7 9.88 26.27 14.63
CA ILE A 7 8.52 26.07 14.11
C ILE A 7 8.27 24.61 13.67
N PHE A 8 9.34 23.85 13.33
CA PHE A 8 9.26 22.46 12.93
C PHE A 8 9.47 21.47 14.08
N TYR A 9 9.70 21.97 15.30
CA TYR A 9 9.81 21.08 16.44
C TYR A 9 8.42 20.58 16.84
N PRO A 10 8.30 19.27 17.16
CA PRO A 10 7.04 18.74 17.66
C PRO A 10 6.63 19.49 18.93
N LYS A 11 5.36 19.87 19.01
CA LYS A 11 4.82 20.61 20.15
C LYS A 11 4.50 19.70 21.34
N ASN A 12 4.27 18.44 21.08
CA ASN A 12 3.92 17.43 22.08
C ASN A 12 4.80 16.19 21.89
N ASP A 13 5.09 15.50 22.97
CA ASP A 13 5.65 14.17 22.93
C ASP A 13 4.60 13.20 22.41
N CYS A 14 4.88 12.54 21.31
CA CYS A 14 4.00 11.54 20.72
C CYS A 14 4.76 10.22 20.57
N ASN A 15 4.07 9.13 20.81
CA ASN A 15 4.63 7.80 20.57
C ASN A 15 4.53 7.46 19.09
N LEU A 16 5.68 7.27 18.45
CA LEU A 16 5.77 6.99 17.03
C LEU A 16 6.00 5.49 16.81
N ILE A 17 5.20 4.90 15.94
CA ILE A 17 5.36 3.53 15.48
C ILE A 17 5.55 3.49 13.97
N ARG A 18 6.24 2.45 13.48
CA ARG A 18 6.33 2.18 12.07
C ARG A 18 5.31 1.12 11.68
N LEU A 19 4.53 1.38 10.64
CA LEU A 19 3.67 0.41 9.96
C LEU A 19 4.16 0.21 8.54
N GLY A 20 4.07 -1.01 8.04
CA GLY A 20 4.54 -1.40 6.71
C GLY A 20 6.04 -1.75 6.66
N ASN A 21 6.52 -1.99 5.45
CA ASN A 21 7.89 -2.43 5.18
C ASN A 21 8.95 -1.39 5.59
N GLU A 22 10.18 -1.85 5.82
CA GLU A 22 11.29 -0.98 6.26
C GLU A 22 11.74 0.02 5.16
N ASN A 23 11.58 -0.36 3.90
CA ASN A 23 11.98 0.48 2.76
C ASN A 23 10.80 1.31 2.25
N ASP A 24 10.38 1.05 1.01
CA ASP A 24 9.19 1.63 0.43
C ASP A 24 7.92 0.96 1.00
N GLY A 25 6.81 1.67 1.05
CA GLY A 25 5.53 1.16 1.57
C GLY A 25 5.36 1.20 3.10
N GLY A 26 6.36 1.67 3.87
CA GLY A 26 6.24 1.84 5.32
C GLY A 26 6.31 3.28 5.78
N TYR A 27 5.45 3.64 6.75
CA TYR A 27 5.33 5.00 7.27
C TYR A 27 5.44 5.04 8.78
N ILE A 28 6.02 6.13 9.29
CA ILE A 28 6.08 6.43 10.72
C ILE A 28 4.83 7.24 11.06
N VAL A 29 4.06 6.75 12.01
CA VAL A 29 2.77 7.32 12.40
C VAL A 29 2.67 7.45 13.92
N GLU A 30 1.81 8.34 14.40
CA GLU A 30 1.53 8.47 15.82
C GLU A 30 0.59 7.34 16.27
N GLU A 31 1.02 6.59 17.29
CA GLU A 31 0.39 5.34 17.70
C GLU A 31 -1.06 5.52 18.16
N ASN A 32 -1.36 6.52 19.01
CA ASN A 32 -2.70 6.72 19.52
C ASN A 32 -3.66 7.12 18.42
N SER A 33 -3.24 7.97 17.48
CA SER A 33 -4.03 8.38 16.33
C SER A 33 -4.41 7.19 15.46
N VAL A 34 -3.45 6.29 15.19
CA VAL A 34 -3.70 5.10 14.38
C VAL A 34 -4.58 4.11 15.13
N ARG A 35 -4.35 3.90 16.44
CA ARG A 35 -5.16 2.96 17.24
C ARG A 35 -6.61 3.44 17.38
N SER A 36 -6.84 4.76 17.54
CA SER A 36 -8.17 5.33 17.64
C SER A 36 -8.91 5.47 16.31
N SER A 37 -8.18 5.44 15.18
CA SER A 37 -8.80 5.50 13.85
C SER A 37 -9.59 4.23 13.55
N GLU A 38 -10.77 4.37 12.98
CA GLU A 38 -11.63 3.25 12.57
C GLU A 38 -11.48 2.92 11.08
N ILE A 39 -11.05 3.91 10.30
CA ILE A 39 -11.01 3.84 8.84
C ILE A 39 -9.63 4.27 8.34
N LEU A 40 -9.10 3.51 7.39
CA LEU A 40 -7.97 3.90 6.55
C LEU A 40 -8.45 4.15 5.12
N ILE A 41 -8.08 5.29 4.56
CA ILE A 41 -8.22 5.58 3.13
C ILE A 41 -6.83 5.66 2.53
N SER A 42 -6.52 4.77 1.62
CA SER A 42 -5.20 4.65 0.99
C SER A 42 -5.28 4.90 -0.51
N PHE A 43 -4.26 5.56 -1.06
CA PHE A 43 -4.14 5.87 -2.48
C PHE A 43 -2.81 5.36 -3.02
N GLY A 44 -2.86 4.57 -4.11
CA GLY A 44 -1.66 4.00 -4.71
C GLY A 44 -1.14 2.80 -3.92
N LEU A 45 -1.65 1.62 -4.26
CA LEU A 45 -1.29 0.37 -3.60
C LEU A 45 -0.02 -0.24 -4.21
N SER A 46 0.07 -0.22 -5.56
CA SER A 46 1.10 -0.93 -6.32
C SER A 46 1.19 -2.42 -5.93
N ASP A 47 2.37 -2.93 -5.66
CA ASP A 47 2.65 -4.29 -5.24
C ASP A 47 2.95 -4.42 -3.72
N ASP A 48 2.74 -3.35 -2.94
CA ASP A 48 2.97 -3.35 -1.50
C ASP A 48 1.75 -2.82 -0.72
N TRP A 49 1.13 -3.67 0.06
CA TRP A 49 0.03 -3.34 0.99
C TRP A 49 0.42 -3.62 2.44
N SER A 50 1.70 -3.59 2.74
CA SER A 50 2.22 -3.88 4.06
C SER A 50 1.72 -2.89 5.12
N PHE A 51 1.59 -1.60 4.74
CA PHE A 51 1.04 -0.57 5.63
C PHE A 51 -0.43 -0.86 5.97
N GLU A 52 -1.26 -1.14 4.98
CA GLU A 52 -2.68 -1.50 5.15
C GLU A 52 -2.82 -2.78 5.97
N SER A 53 -1.94 -3.75 5.73
CA SER A 53 -1.90 -5.00 6.48
C SER A 53 -1.60 -4.77 7.96
N ASP A 54 -0.59 -3.96 8.27
CA ASP A 54 -0.23 -3.67 9.65
C ASP A 54 -1.29 -2.81 10.34
N PHE A 55 -1.86 -1.83 9.64
CA PHE A 55 -2.99 -1.05 10.14
C PHE A 55 -4.18 -1.96 10.51
N SER A 56 -4.49 -2.96 9.68
CA SER A 56 -5.58 -3.90 9.93
C SER A 56 -5.41 -4.75 11.18
N LYS A 57 -4.17 -4.92 11.66
CA LYS A 57 -3.85 -5.69 12.89
C LYS A 57 -4.09 -4.90 14.17
N LEU A 58 -4.27 -3.58 14.08
CA LEU A 58 -4.45 -2.71 15.25
C LEU A 58 -5.89 -2.67 15.78
N GLY A 59 -6.78 -3.54 15.30
CA GLY A 59 -8.15 -3.68 15.74
C GLY A 59 -9.12 -3.91 14.57
N GLU A 60 -10.42 -3.81 14.83
CA GLU A 60 -11.44 -3.90 13.80
C GLU A 60 -11.45 -2.62 12.95
N LYS A 61 -10.67 -2.60 11.90
CA LYS A 61 -10.47 -1.46 11.00
C LYS A 61 -11.15 -1.70 9.66
N LYS A 62 -11.62 -0.61 9.03
CA LYS A 62 -12.09 -0.64 7.64
C LYS A 62 -11.03 0.00 6.75
N ILE A 63 -10.65 -0.69 5.67
CA ILE A 63 -9.60 -0.25 4.76
C ILE A 63 -10.21 -0.05 3.38
N TYR A 64 -10.10 1.19 2.88
CA TYR A 64 -10.56 1.58 1.56
C TYR A 64 -9.34 2.00 0.73
N THR A 65 -8.93 1.16 -0.20
CA THR A 65 -7.77 1.40 -1.06
C THR A 65 -8.23 1.74 -2.47
N TYR A 66 -7.65 2.79 -3.04
CA TYR A 66 -7.94 3.26 -4.39
C TYR A 66 -6.69 3.17 -5.25
N ASP A 67 -6.70 2.24 -6.20
CA ASP A 67 -5.64 2.09 -7.18
C ASP A 67 -6.18 1.43 -8.46
N TYR A 68 -6.15 2.15 -9.58
CA TYR A 68 -6.62 1.58 -10.85
C TYR A 68 -5.57 0.68 -11.52
N SER A 69 -4.28 0.85 -11.17
CA SER A 69 -3.17 0.14 -11.81
C SER A 69 -3.12 -1.34 -11.41
N VAL A 70 -3.51 -1.67 -10.17
CA VAL A 70 -3.52 -3.03 -9.64
C VAL A 70 -4.79 -3.76 -10.10
N ASN A 71 -4.81 -4.15 -11.35
CA ASN A 71 -5.91 -4.86 -12.00
C ASN A 71 -5.47 -6.26 -12.47
N LEU A 72 -6.35 -7.00 -13.13
CA LEU A 72 -6.04 -8.34 -13.62
C LEU A 72 -4.84 -8.36 -14.59
N ARG A 73 -4.73 -7.33 -15.47
CA ARG A 73 -3.61 -7.22 -16.41
C ARG A 73 -2.28 -7.05 -15.67
N PHE A 74 -2.25 -6.25 -14.61
CA PHE A 74 -1.07 -6.09 -13.74
C PHE A 74 -0.59 -7.46 -13.22
N TRP A 75 -1.48 -8.26 -12.67
CA TRP A 75 -1.16 -9.58 -12.13
C TRP A 75 -0.70 -10.57 -13.20
N ILE A 76 -1.38 -10.61 -14.37
CA ILE A 76 -0.99 -11.49 -15.48
C ILE A 76 0.43 -11.14 -15.97
N VAL A 77 0.71 -9.84 -16.18
CA VAL A 77 2.03 -9.39 -16.67
C VAL A 77 3.13 -9.74 -15.66
N ASN A 78 2.89 -9.49 -14.36
CA ASN A 78 3.87 -9.80 -13.32
C ASN A 78 4.09 -11.33 -13.18
N PHE A 79 3.04 -12.11 -13.30
CA PHE A 79 3.12 -13.56 -13.30
C PHE A 79 3.99 -14.08 -14.47
N ILE A 80 3.72 -13.62 -15.70
CA ILE A 80 4.48 -14.03 -16.89
C ILE A 80 5.95 -13.60 -16.75
N LYS A 81 6.22 -12.36 -16.34
CA LYS A 81 7.58 -11.87 -16.09
C LYS A 81 8.33 -12.72 -15.06
N SER A 82 7.65 -13.09 -13.97
CA SER A 82 8.26 -13.93 -12.93
C SER A 82 8.58 -15.33 -13.44
N LEU A 83 7.71 -15.95 -14.25
CA LEU A 83 7.98 -17.23 -14.86
C LEU A 83 9.18 -17.18 -15.82
N ILE A 84 9.25 -16.15 -16.68
CA ILE A 84 10.38 -15.97 -17.60
C ILE A 84 11.68 -15.81 -16.81
N ASN A 85 11.70 -14.98 -15.76
CA ASN A 85 12.88 -14.77 -14.94
C ASN A 85 13.33 -16.03 -14.21
N ILE A 86 12.40 -16.83 -13.71
CA ILE A 86 12.71 -18.14 -13.10
C ILE A 86 13.34 -19.07 -14.14
N PHE A 87 12.78 -19.15 -15.35
CA PHE A 87 13.32 -19.96 -16.43
C PHE A 87 14.73 -19.53 -16.85
N LEU A 88 14.98 -18.22 -16.86
CA LEU A 88 16.30 -17.64 -17.16
C LEU A 88 17.27 -17.66 -15.96
N LEU A 89 16.92 -18.30 -14.85
CA LEU A 89 17.67 -18.35 -13.60
C LEU A 89 18.02 -16.95 -13.04
N ARG A 90 17.21 -15.95 -13.36
CA ARG A 90 17.37 -14.58 -12.84
C ARG A 90 16.60 -14.44 -11.54
N GLU A 91 17.33 -14.30 -10.44
CA GLU A 91 16.77 -14.11 -9.08
C GLU A 91 15.59 -15.06 -8.76
N PRO A 92 15.77 -16.38 -8.85
CA PRO A 92 14.63 -17.32 -8.79
C PRO A 92 13.85 -17.22 -7.48
N LEU A 93 14.52 -16.98 -6.34
CA LEU A 93 13.87 -16.85 -5.04
C LEU A 93 12.94 -15.64 -4.95
N ASN A 94 13.37 -14.49 -5.49
CA ASN A 94 12.56 -13.28 -5.52
C ASN A 94 11.34 -13.45 -6.43
N ASN A 95 11.51 -14.11 -7.58
CA ASN A 95 10.41 -14.35 -8.50
C ASN A 95 9.40 -15.38 -7.97
N ILE A 96 9.83 -16.40 -7.24
CA ILE A 96 8.93 -17.31 -6.51
C ILE A 96 8.12 -16.56 -5.46
N LYS A 97 8.74 -15.61 -4.73
CA LYS A 97 8.03 -14.75 -3.79
C LYS A 97 6.95 -13.92 -4.50
N LYS A 98 7.27 -13.31 -5.63
CA LYS A 98 6.31 -12.53 -6.46
C LYS A 98 5.12 -13.36 -6.95
N LEU A 99 5.31 -14.63 -7.27
CA LEU A 99 4.20 -15.50 -7.63
C LEU A 99 3.19 -15.70 -6.49
N LYS A 100 3.65 -15.63 -5.23
CA LYS A 100 2.79 -15.75 -4.05
C LYS A 100 2.08 -14.43 -3.72
N GLU A 101 2.54 -13.30 -4.24
CA GLU A 101 1.97 -11.97 -3.94
C GLU A 101 0.52 -11.86 -4.38
N PHE A 102 0.15 -12.41 -5.53
CA PHE A 102 -1.25 -12.43 -5.96
C PHE A 102 -2.17 -13.14 -4.97
N TYR A 103 -1.74 -14.28 -4.44
CA TYR A 103 -2.51 -15.00 -3.44
C TYR A 103 -2.63 -14.21 -2.13
N SER A 104 -1.52 -13.62 -1.69
CA SER A 104 -1.48 -12.77 -0.51
C SER A 104 -2.38 -11.54 -0.67
N TYR A 105 -2.31 -10.86 -1.83
CA TYR A 105 -3.20 -9.75 -2.18
C TYR A 105 -4.67 -10.17 -2.09
N LYS A 106 -5.03 -11.27 -2.76
CA LYS A 106 -6.40 -11.77 -2.74
C LYS A 106 -6.85 -12.09 -1.31
N SER A 107 -6.04 -12.84 -0.57
CA SER A 107 -6.33 -13.19 0.83
C SER A 107 -6.53 -11.96 1.74
N PHE A 108 -5.82 -10.85 1.47
CA PHE A 108 -5.98 -9.62 2.22
C PHE A 108 -7.27 -8.89 1.86
N PHE A 109 -7.60 -8.76 0.58
CA PHE A 109 -8.78 -8.02 0.11
C PHE A 109 -10.07 -8.85 0.08
N ASP A 110 -10.02 -10.17 0.27
CA ASP A 110 -11.20 -11.02 0.47
C ASP A 110 -11.76 -10.89 1.91
N LYS A 111 -11.06 -10.23 2.84
CA LYS A 111 -11.56 -9.97 4.18
C LYS A 111 -12.70 -8.95 4.15
N LYS A 112 -13.70 -9.14 5.02
CA LYS A 112 -14.93 -8.35 5.07
C LYS A 112 -14.73 -6.82 5.16
N ASN A 113 -13.64 -6.37 5.78
CA ASN A 113 -13.41 -4.96 6.05
C ASN A 113 -12.37 -4.31 5.13
N ASN A 114 -11.81 -5.05 4.15
CA ASN A 114 -10.77 -4.56 3.26
C ASN A 114 -11.33 -4.42 1.84
N PHE A 115 -11.33 -3.20 1.33
CA PHE A 115 -11.92 -2.89 0.03
C PHE A 115 -10.87 -2.31 -0.91
N HIS A 116 -10.75 -2.87 -2.11
CA HIS A 116 -9.93 -2.30 -3.17
C HIS A 116 -10.80 -1.81 -4.33
N TYR A 117 -10.77 -0.51 -4.55
CA TYR A 117 -11.43 0.15 -5.66
C TYR A 117 -10.45 0.42 -6.78
N LYS A 118 -10.60 -0.28 -7.89
CA LYS A 118 -9.81 -0.10 -9.13
C LYS A 118 -10.23 1.17 -9.85
N LYS A 119 -10.05 2.32 -9.19
CA LYS A 119 -10.47 3.63 -9.68
C LYS A 119 -9.32 4.61 -9.58
N PHE A 120 -9.22 5.46 -10.59
CA PHE A 120 -8.33 6.61 -10.57
C PHE A 120 -9.00 7.77 -9.82
N ILE A 121 -8.27 8.38 -8.90
CA ILE A 121 -8.73 9.56 -8.18
C ILE A 121 -8.10 10.79 -8.83
N SER A 122 -8.92 11.66 -9.37
CA SER A 122 -8.49 12.87 -10.06
C SER A 122 -9.39 14.05 -9.68
N PRO A 123 -8.86 15.28 -9.61
CA PRO A 123 -9.69 16.48 -9.53
C PRO A 123 -10.66 16.56 -10.70
N LYS A 124 -11.87 17.10 -10.47
CA LYS A 124 -12.91 17.25 -11.50
C LYS A 124 -12.44 17.94 -12.80
N SER A 125 -11.46 18.83 -12.69
CA SER A 125 -10.87 19.55 -13.83
C SER A 125 -10.11 18.66 -14.82
N MET A 126 -9.57 17.52 -14.35
CA MET A 126 -8.83 16.59 -15.24
C MET A 126 -9.76 15.60 -15.97
N ARG A 127 -11.01 15.42 -15.55
CA ARG A 127 -11.95 14.50 -16.19
C ARG A 127 -12.33 14.90 -17.62
N LYS A 128 -12.27 16.21 -17.94
CA LYS A 128 -12.64 16.73 -19.26
C LYS A 128 -11.64 16.38 -20.37
N ASN A 129 -10.37 16.16 -20.00
CA ASN A 129 -9.29 15.95 -20.96
C ASN A 129 -8.91 14.46 -21.15
N MET A 130 -9.62 13.54 -20.49
CA MET A 130 -9.37 12.09 -20.59
C MET A 130 -10.45 11.35 -21.41
N LEU A 131 -11.49 12.04 -21.86
CA LEU A 131 -12.62 11.46 -22.61
C LEU A 131 -12.71 11.99 -24.06
N ASP A 132 -11.78 12.86 -24.47
CA ASP A 132 -11.52 13.28 -25.84
C ASP A 132 -10.20 12.61 -26.32
#